data_a82b4d75438d05b3f1b4a960678fc079
#
_entry.id   a82b4d75438d05b3f1b4a960678fc079
#
_cell.length_a   1.000
_cell.length_b   1.000
_cell.length_c   1.000
_cell.angle_alpha   90.00
_cell.angle_beta   90.00
_cell.angle_gamma   90.00
#
_symmetry.space_group_name_H-M   'P 1'
#
loop_
_entity.id
_entity.type
_entity.pdbx_description
1 polymer ?
#
loop_
_entity_poly.entity_id
_entity_poly.type
_entity_poly.pdbx_seq_one_letter_code
_entity_poly.pdbx_strand_id
1 'polypeptide(L)'
;MKNLASQIHAFGKALMMPISVIAAAGIFLGLAAAMQNPAVTGDAFANMQVAQLVIGFIRKVAAALFANLPVFFAVASAIGLAKAEKPTAAFAAVIGYIAMNVGISATLAAKGLTAATTTPEALQQAGMDQTTAMMTSAEYIEMLGVFTYNRSVLGGVIAGLVTVALHNRFYTQQLPTAISFFGGRRFVPIVTVIALPLIGVLLALIWPTIGEGI
;
A
#
# COMPACT_ATOMS: atom_id res chain seq x y z
N MET A 1 -3.02 -24.26 -19.68
CA MET A 1 -2.63 -23.81 -18.33
C MET A 1 -1.27 -23.14 -18.46
N LYS A 2 -1.11 -21.87 -18.07
CA LYS A 2 0.22 -21.24 -18.03
C LYS A 2 1.01 -21.96 -16.94
N ASN A 3 2.22 -22.43 -17.25
CA ASN A 3 3.09 -23.07 -16.27
C ASN A 3 3.41 -22.08 -15.15
N LEU A 4 3.63 -22.56 -13.93
CA LEU A 4 4.01 -21.75 -12.77
C LEU A 4 5.16 -20.78 -13.10
N ALA A 5 6.16 -21.26 -13.83
CA ALA A 5 7.30 -20.46 -14.28
C ALA A 5 6.87 -19.24 -15.12
N SER A 6 5.88 -19.38 -16.02
CA SER A 6 5.38 -18.25 -16.84
C SER A 6 4.59 -17.23 -16.00
N GLN A 7 3.92 -17.67 -14.94
CA GLN A 7 3.22 -16.77 -14.01
C GLN A 7 4.21 -15.97 -13.15
N ILE A 8 5.24 -16.63 -12.63
CA ILE A 8 6.34 -15.98 -11.88
C ILE A 8 7.04 -14.95 -12.77
N HIS A 9 7.33 -15.31 -14.02
CA HIS A 9 7.95 -14.37 -14.97
C HIS A 9 7.05 -13.17 -15.28
N ALA A 10 5.75 -13.39 -15.50
CA ALA A 10 4.78 -12.33 -15.74
C ALA A 10 4.63 -11.40 -14.53
N PHE A 11 4.62 -11.97 -13.32
CA PHE A 11 4.60 -11.23 -12.07
C PHE A 11 5.85 -10.37 -11.91
N GLY A 12 7.05 -10.96 -12.06
CA GLY A 12 8.31 -10.22 -11.98
C GLY A 12 8.37 -9.07 -12.98
N LYS A 13 7.94 -9.29 -14.24
CA LYS A 13 7.87 -8.24 -15.26
C LYS A 13 6.90 -7.12 -14.88
N ALA A 14 5.77 -7.45 -14.27
CA ALA A 14 4.79 -6.45 -13.84
C ALA A 14 5.35 -5.56 -12.71
N LEU A 15 6.17 -6.11 -11.81
CA LEU A 15 6.78 -5.36 -10.71
C LEU A 15 7.88 -4.40 -11.17
N MET A 16 8.38 -4.49 -12.40
CA MET A 16 9.39 -3.55 -12.91
C MET A 16 8.87 -2.11 -12.97
N MET A 17 7.56 -1.91 -13.22
CA MET A 17 6.96 -0.57 -13.26
C MET A 17 7.05 0.15 -11.89
N PRO A 18 6.50 -0.41 -10.78
CA PRO A 18 6.65 0.23 -9.48
C PRO A 18 8.13 0.39 -9.05
N ILE A 19 8.99 -0.56 -9.39
CA ILE A 19 10.43 -0.47 -9.08
C ILE A 19 11.07 0.74 -9.78
N SER A 20 10.73 1.02 -11.04
CA SER A 20 11.26 2.19 -11.75
C SER A 20 10.77 3.52 -11.14
N VAL A 21 9.53 3.55 -10.64
CA VAL A 21 9.00 4.72 -9.90
C VAL A 21 9.77 4.92 -8.60
N ILE A 22 10.08 3.84 -7.85
CA ILE A 22 10.90 3.92 -6.63
C ILE A 22 12.27 4.51 -6.94
N ALA A 23 12.94 4.03 -7.99
CA ALA A 23 14.27 4.50 -8.36
C ALA A 23 14.26 6.00 -8.67
N ALA A 24 13.30 6.46 -9.49
CA ALA A 24 13.15 7.87 -9.82
C ALA A 24 12.83 8.73 -8.58
N ALA A 25 11.85 8.31 -7.77
CA ALA A 25 11.48 9.01 -6.55
C ALA A 25 12.63 9.08 -5.53
N GLY A 26 13.44 7.99 -5.43
CA GLY A 26 14.63 7.95 -4.57
C GLY A 26 15.69 8.96 -4.98
N ILE A 27 15.97 9.07 -6.28
CA ILE A 27 16.90 10.07 -6.81
C ILE A 27 16.39 11.48 -6.47
N PHE A 28 15.14 11.81 -6.75
CA PHE A 28 14.57 13.11 -6.45
C PHE A 28 14.57 13.43 -4.94
N LEU A 29 14.25 12.44 -4.11
CA LEU A 29 14.26 12.59 -2.65
C LEU A 29 15.67 12.87 -2.14
N GLY A 30 16.66 12.11 -2.61
CA GLY A 30 18.07 12.27 -2.24
C GLY A 30 18.65 13.60 -2.69
N LEU A 31 18.41 13.99 -3.95
CA LEU A 31 18.85 15.28 -4.48
C LEU A 31 18.21 16.46 -3.72
N ALA A 32 16.89 16.39 -3.51
CA ALA A 32 16.19 17.44 -2.76
C ALA A 32 16.70 17.54 -1.31
N ALA A 33 16.97 16.43 -0.65
CA ALA A 33 17.54 16.42 0.69
C ALA A 33 18.96 17.04 0.72
N ALA A 34 19.81 16.69 -0.24
CA ALA A 34 21.14 17.25 -0.37
C ALA A 34 21.09 18.78 -0.63
N MET A 35 20.21 19.23 -1.52
CA MET A 35 20.04 20.65 -1.84
C MET A 35 19.43 21.47 -0.69
N GLN A 36 18.73 20.86 0.24
CA GLN A 36 18.20 21.50 1.44
C GLN A 36 19.21 21.52 2.61
N ASN A 37 20.33 20.85 2.47
CA ASN A 37 21.35 20.80 3.52
C ASN A 37 22.35 21.96 3.38
N PRO A 38 22.43 22.92 4.36
CA PRO A 38 23.35 24.01 4.32
C PRO A 38 24.84 23.60 4.23
N ALA A 39 25.18 22.44 4.80
CA ALA A 39 26.53 21.89 4.74
C ALA A 39 26.96 21.49 3.31
N VAL A 40 26.01 21.25 2.41
CA VAL A 40 26.26 20.88 1.00
C VAL A 40 26.21 22.11 0.09
N THR A 41 25.22 22.98 0.30
CA THR A 41 24.89 24.07 -0.65
C THR A 41 25.34 25.46 -0.16
N GLY A 42 25.75 25.56 1.11
CA GLY A 42 26.06 26.82 1.77
C GLY A 42 24.83 27.61 2.23
N ASP A 43 25.02 28.47 3.20
CA ASP A 43 23.93 29.23 3.85
C ASP A 43 23.21 30.19 2.88
N ALA A 44 23.92 30.76 1.90
CA ALA A 44 23.29 31.63 0.91
C ALA A 44 22.19 30.94 0.11
N PHE A 45 22.45 29.72 -0.35
CA PHE A 45 21.47 28.94 -1.10
C PHE A 45 20.36 28.38 -0.18
N ALA A 46 20.72 27.92 1.03
CA ALA A 46 19.78 27.42 2.00
C ALA A 46 18.72 28.48 2.43
N ASN A 47 19.08 29.75 2.35
CA ASN A 47 18.21 30.89 2.68
C ASN A 47 17.42 31.43 1.46
N MET A 48 17.62 30.90 0.26
CA MET A 48 16.85 31.29 -0.94
C MET A 48 15.42 30.74 -0.90
N GLN A 49 14.46 31.52 -0.42
CA GLN A 49 13.09 31.10 -0.20
C GLN A 49 12.44 30.40 -1.42
N VAL A 50 12.55 30.97 -2.62
CA VAL A 50 11.96 30.41 -3.83
C VAL A 50 12.59 29.07 -4.19
N ALA A 51 13.92 28.94 -4.10
CA ALA A 51 14.62 27.69 -4.37
C ALA A 51 14.18 26.60 -3.37
N GLN A 52 14.12 26.93 -2.08
CA GLN A 52 13.70 26.01 -1.03
C GLN A 52 12.23 25.57 -1.16
N LEU A 53 11.33 26.46 -1.62
CA LEU A 53 9.95 26.09 -1.92
C LEU A 53 9.86 25.07 -3.07
N VAL A 54 10.58 25.28 -4.16
CA VAL A 54 10.59 24.37 -5.31
C VAL A 54 11.18 23.00 -4.92
N ILE A 55 12.32 23.01 -4.22
CA ILE A 55 12.97 21.78 -3.76
C ILE A 55 12.06 21.05 -2.75
N GLY A 56 11.44 21.79 -1.83
CA GLY A 56 10.48 21.23 -0.88
C GLY A 56 9.26 20.60 -1.56
N PHE A 57 8.78 21.21 -2.65
CA PHE A 57 7.70 20.63 -3.46
C PHE A 57 8.14 19.29 -4.10
N ILE A 58 9.31 19.26 -4.76
CA ILE A 58 9.85 18.03 -5.35
C ILE A 58 10.00 16.94 -4.28
N ARG A 59 10.53 17.27 -3.11
CA ARG A 59 10.68 16.37 -1.98
C ARG A 59 9.33 15.81 -1.51
N LYS A 60 8.30 16.65 -1.39
CA LYS A 60 6.94 16.23 -1.01
C LYS A 60 6.33 15.28 -2.04
N VAL A 61 6.49 15.54 -3.34
CA VAL A 61 6.01 14.65 -4.41
C VAL A 61 6.71 13.29 -4.32
N ALA A 62 8.04 13.28 -4.21
CA ALA A 62 8.79 12.04 -4.07
C ALA A 62 8.39 11.24 -2.82
N ALA A 63 8.25 11.91 -1.67
CA ALA A 63 7.79 11.28 -0.44
C ALA A 63 6.37 10.70 -0.56
N ALA A 64 5.45 11.41 -1.23
CA ALA A 64 4.10 10.92 -1.49
C ALA A 64 4.08 9.65 -2.38
N LEU A 65 4.97 9.57 -3.38
CA LEU A 65 5.14 8.38 -4.19
C LEU A 65 5.62 7.18 -3.34
N PHE A 66 6.62 7.41 -2.47
CA PHE A 66 7.10 6.37 -1.54
C PHE A 66 6.00 5.90 -0.58
N ALA A 67 5.26 6.82 0.01
CA ALA A 67 4.17 6.49 0.95
C ALA A 67 3.09 5.62 0.30
N ASN A 68 2.84 5.78 -1.02
CA ASN A 68 1.82 5.06 -1.75
C ASN A 68 2.33 3.86 -2.56
N LEU A 69 3.58 3.45 -2.38
CA LEU A 69 4.15 2.27 -3.04
C LEU A 69 3.29 1.02 -2.95
N PRO A 70 2.71 0.66 -1.80
CA PRO A 70 1.88 -0.55 -1.71
C PRO A 70 0.73 -0.57 -2.71
N VAL A 71 0.14 0.58 -3.03
CA VAL A 71 -0.94 0.69 -4.02
C VAL A 71 -0.41 0.36 -5.43
N PHE A 72 0.78 0.88 -5.78
CA PHE A 72 1.39 0.61 -7.08
C PHE A 72 1.73 -0.87 -7.24
N PHE A 73 2.20 -1.52 -6.18
CA PHE A 73 2.47 -2.96 -6.17
C PHE A 73 1.18 -3.78 -6.26
N ALA A 74 0.09 -3.35 -5.62
CA ALA A 74 -1.21 -4.02 -5.74
C ALA A 74 -1.71 -3.97 -7.19
N VAL A 75 -1.68 -2.80 -7.81
CA VAL A 75 -2.11 -2.58 -9.20
C VAL A 75 -1.23 -3.37 -10.17
N ALA A 76 0.10 -3.28 -10.04
CA ALA A 76 1.04 -3.98 -10.91
C ALA A 76 0.87 -5.50 -10.84
N SER A 77 0.72 -6.06 -9.63
CA SER A 77 0.48 -7.49 -9.41
C SER A 77 -0.81 -7.95 -10.10
N ALA A 78 -1.89 -7.16 -9.95
CA ALA A 78 -3.17 -7.47 -10.55
C ALA A 78 -3.13 -7.42 -12.08
N ILE A 79 -2.55 -6.36 -12.67
CA ILE A 79 -2.41 -6.21 -14.13
C ILE A 79 -1.52 -7.31 -14.72
N GLY A 80 -0.42 -7.64 -14.05
CA GLY A 80 0.56 -8.60 -14.54
C GLY A 80 0.01 -10.01 -14.66
N LEU A 81 -0.87 -10.40 -13.75
CA LEU A 81 -1.43 -11.76 -13.68
C LEU A 81 -2.87 -11.85 -14.19
N ALA A 82 -3.51 -10.74 -14.52
CA ALA A 82 -4.86 -10.74 -15.10
C ALA A 82 -4.87 -11.41 -16.48
N LYS A 83 -5.79 -12.37 -16.68
CA LYS A 83 -5.97 -13.12 -17.93
C LYS A 83 -6.53 -12.24 -19.05
N ALA A 84 -7.45 -11.34 -18.70
CA ALA A 84 -8.11 -10.39 -19.59
C ALA A 84 -8.57 -9.17 -18.78
N GLU A 85 -9.21 -8.18 -19.40
CA GLU A 85 -9.82 -7.02 -18.72
C GLU A 85 -8.88 -6.37 -17.68
N LYS A 86 -7.62 -6.16 -18.05
CA LYS A 86 -6.57 -5.62 -17.16
C LYS A 86 -6.95 -4.29 -16.46
N PRO A 87 -7.66 -3.34 -17.14
CA PRO A 87 -8.12 -2.13 -16.47
C PRO A 87 -9.07 -2.42 -15.30
N THR A 88 -9.96 -3.41 -15.44
CA THR A 88 -10.84 -3.85 -14.36
C THR A 88 -10.06 -4.45 -13.20
N ALA A 89 -9.03 -5.26 -13.47
CA ALA A 89 -8.16 -5.83 -12.46
C ALA A 89 -7.39 -4.72 -11.70
N ALA A 90 -6.89 -3.71 -12.42
CA ALA A 90 -6.22 -2.55 -11.82
C ALA A 90 -7.14 -1.77 -10.86
N PHE A 91 -8.34 -1.44 -11.34
CA PHE A 91 -9.35 -0.74 -10.54
C PHE A 91 -9.75 -1.54 -9.30
N ALA A 92 -10.02 -2.83 -9.47
CA ALA A 92 -10.35 -3.72 -8.37
C ALA A 92 -9.19 -3.84 -7.35
N ALA A 93 -7.92 -3.78 -7.79
CA ALA A 93 -6.78 -3.85 -6.89
C ALA A 93 -6.66 -2.62 -5.97
N VAL A 94 -6.95 -1.42 -6.49
CA VAL A 94 -7.00 -0.21 -5.66
C VAL A 94 -8.09 -0.33 -4.60
N ILE A 95 -9.31 -0.66 -5.03
CA ILE A 95 -10.45 -0.85 -4.13
C ILE A 95 -10.16 -1.96 -3.11
N GLY A 96 -9.62 -3.08 -3.57
CA GLY A 96 -9.26 -4.22 -2.73
C GLY A 96 -8.23 -3.87 -1.68
N TYR A 97 -7.21 -3.10 -2.05
CA TYR A 97 -6.19 -2.65 -1.11
C TYR A 97 -6.79 -1.76 -0.01
N ILE A 98 -7.66 -0.82 -0.37
CA ILE A 98 -8.36 0.03 0.60
C ILE A 98 -9.24 -0.84 1.50
N ALA A 99 -10.07 -1.70 0.93
CA ALA A 99 -10.98 -2.57 1.66
C ALA A 99 -10.24 -3.52 2.62
N MET A 100 -9.09 -4.06 2.22
CA MET A 100 -8.23 -4.87 3.09
C MET A 100 -7.72 -4.07 4.29
N ASN A 101 -7.27 -2.83 4.07
CA ASN A 101 -6.84 -1.96 5.16
C ASN A 101 -7.99 -1.60 6.11
N VAL A 102 -9.21 -1.42 5.61
CA VAL A 102 -10.41 -1.22 6.47
C VAL A 102 -10.65 -2.45 7.36
N GLY A 103 -10.50 -3.66 6.84
CA GLY A 103 -10.60 -4.89 7.62
C GLY A 103 -9.57 -4.96 8.75
N ILE A 104 -8.32 -4.54 8.47
CA ILE A 104 -7.26 -4.45 9.48
C ILE A 104 -7.60 -3.37 10.50
N SER A 105 -7.98 -2.18 10.04
CA SER A 105 -8.36 -1.06 10.90
C SER A 105 -9.46 -1.43 11.90
N ALA A 106 -10.50 -2.13 11.42
CA ALA A 106 -11.58 -2.61 12.27
C ALA A 106 -11.07 -3.59 13.35
N THR A 107 -10.14 -4.47 13.00
CA THR A 107 -9.52 -5.41 13.96
C THR A 107 -8.64 -4.68 14.97
N LEU A 108 -7.87 -3.68 14.55
CA LEU A 108 -7.06 -2.84 15.43
C LEU A 108 -7.94 -2.07 16.40
N ALA A 109 -9.00 -1.44 15.91
CA ALA A 109 -9.96 -0.70 16.72
C ALA A 109 -10.62 -1.60 17.78
N ALA A 110 -10.97 -2.85 17.44
CA ALA A 110 -11.49 -3.82 18.37
C ALA A 110 -10.50 -4.21 19.48
N LYS A 111 -9.19 -4.04 19.24
CA LYS A 111 -8.12 -4.22 20.21
C LYS A 111 -7.77 -2.94 20.99
N GLY A 112 -8.49 -1.83 20.77
CA GLY A 112 -8.19 -0.52 21.36
C GLY A 112 -7.01 0.22 20.73
N LEU A 113 -6.49 -0.28 19.59
CA LEU A 113 -5.36 0.31 18.88
C LEU A 113 -5.90 1.29 17.82
N THR A 114 -5.61 2.55 18.02
CA THR A 114 -6.02 3.67 17.16
C THR A 114 -4.83 4.58 16.87
N ALA A 115 -4.96 5.49 15.93
CA ALA A 115 -3.94 6.50 15.66
C ALA A 115 -3.58 7.32 16.91
N ALA A 116 -4.54 7.54 17.82
CA ALA A 116 -4.29 8.28 19.06
C ALA A 116 -3.59 7.45 20.13
N THR A 117 -3.89 6.14 20.24
CA THR A 117 -3.33 5.27 21.29
C THR A 117 -1.98 4.66 20.92
N THR A 118 -1.56 4.77 19.68
CA THR A 118 -0.30 4.19 19.17
C THR A 118 0.76 5.24 18.85
N THR A 119 0.58 6.50 19.28
CA THR A 119 1.64 7.51 19.20
C THR A 119 2.76 7.17 20.20
N PRO A 120 4.02 7.57 19.92
CA PRO A 120 5.12 7.34 20.84
C PRO A 120 4.83 7.87 22.25
N GLU A 121 4.18 9.03 22.37
CA GLU A 121 3.82 9.66 23.64
C GLU A 121 2.76 8.84 24.40
N ALA A 122 1.73 8.35 23.70
CA ALA A 122 0.68 7.52 24.33
C ALA A 122 1.24 6.18 24.80
N LEU A 123 2.14 5.57 24.03
CA LEU A 123 2.80 4.31 24.40
C LEU A 123 3.76 4.49 25.59
N GLN A 124 4.48 5.61 25.68
CA GLN A 124 5.29 5.95 26.86
C GLN A 124 4.42 6.16 28.09
N GLN A 125 3.28 6.84 27.97
CA GLN A 125 2.32 6.99 29.08
C GLN A 125 1.74 5.65 29.54
N ALA A 126 1.67 4.66 28.63
CA ALA A 126 1.28 3.29 28.95
C ALA A 126 2.41 2.45 29.60
N GLY A 127 3.59 3.05 29.83
CA GLY A 127 4.71 2.42 30.54
C GLY A 127 5.81 1.84 29.65
N MET A 128 5.78 2.08 28.33
CA MET A 128 6.88 1.68 27.44
C MET A 128 8.06 2.65 27.55
N ASP A 129 9.29 2.14 27.44
CA ASP A 129 10.46 3.00 27.28
C ASP A 129 10.43 3.71 25.92
N GLN A 130 11.17 4.82 25.80
CA GLN A 130 11.13 5.68 24.60
C GLN A 130 11.48 4.93 23.32
N THR A 131 12.48 4.07 23.34
CA THR A 131 12.92 3.33 22.15
C THR A 131 11.86 2.34 21.69
N THR A 132 11.31 1.54 22.60
CA THR A 132 10.24 0.57 22.32
C THR A 132 8.97 1.30 21.85
N ALA A 133 8.60 2.41 22.47
CA ALA A 133 7.45 3.20 22.06
C ALA A 133 7.58 3.73 20.61
N MET A 134 8.77 4.22 20.24
CA MET A 134 9.04 4.68 18.86
C MET A 134 9.00 3.52 17.87
N MET A 135 9.58 2.36 18.18
CA MET A 135 9.57 1.17 17.33
C MET A 135 8.13 0.65 17.14
N THR A 136 7.39 0.50 18.21
CA THR A 136 6.00 0.04 18.18
C THR A 136 5.10 1.02 17.42
N SER A 137 5.28 2.34 17.60
CA SER A 137 4.52 3.34 16.85
C SER A 137 4.79 3.25 15.34
N ALA A 138 6.02 2.91 14.92
CA ALA A 138 6.39 2.76 13.51
C ALA A 138 5.74 1.55 12.81
N GLU A 139 5.17 0.61 13.58
CA GLU A 139 4.40 -0.51 13.04
C GLU A 139 3.03 -0.09 12.49
N TYR A 140 2.57 1.10 12.81
CA TYR A 140 1.28 1.63 12.38
C TYR A 140 1.47 2.78 11.41
N ILE A 141 0.54 2.93 10.49
CA ILE A 141 0.55 3.98 9.48
C ILE A 141 -0.89 4.34 9.09
N GLU A 142 -1.09 5.57 8.67
CA GLU A 142 -2.29 5.96 7.96
C GLU A 142 -2.07 5.83 6.44
N MET A 143 -2.82 4.91 5.82
CA MET A 143 -2.72 4.63 4.39
C MET A 143 -4.03 4.98 3.69
N LEU A 144 -4.01 5.95 2.78
CA LEU A 144 -5.19 6.44 2.07
C LEU A 144 -6.37 6.79 3.01
N GLY A 145 -6.07 7.42 4.16
CA GLY A 145 -7.06 7.80 5.17
C GLY A 145 -7.53 6.65 6.07
N VAL A 146 -6.88 5.49 6.04
CA VAL A 146 -7.22 4.34 6.87
C VAL A 146 -6.03 4.00 7.78
N PHE A 147 -6.26 4.03 9.10
CA PHE A 147 -5.28 3.58 10.08
C PHE A 147 -5.08 2.07 9.98
N THR A 148 -3.84 1.62 9.84
CA THR A 148 -3.53 0.22 9.55
C THR A 148 -2.12 -0.15 10.01
N TYR A 149 -1.77 -1.44 9.98
CA TYR A 149 -0.38 -1.86 10.12
C TYR A 149 0.48 -1.39 8.94
N ASN A 150 1.71 -0.99 9.24
CA ASN A 150 2.74 -0.70 8.24
C ASN A 150 3.27 -2.02 7.65
N ARG A 151 2.62 -2.52 6.62
CA ARG A 151 3.03 -3.75 5.91
C ARG A 151 3.82 -3.45 4.64
N SER A 152 4.20 -2.18 4.47
CA SER A 152 4.97 -1.74 3.32
C SER A 152 4.45 -2.35 1.99
N VAL A 153 5.35 -2.68 1.08
CA VAL A 153 5.06 -3.26 -0.24
C VAL A 153 4.34 -4.62 -0.15
N LEU A 154 4.61 -5.43 0.90
CA LEU A 154 4.01 -6.77 1.04
C LEU A 154 2.48 -6.71 1.12
N GLY A 155 1.93 -5.74 1.86
CA GLY A 155 0.49 -5.54 1.92
C GLY A 155 -0.13 -5.28 0.54
N GLY A 156 0.54 -4.48 -0.28
CA GLY A 156 0.12 -4.21 -1.66
C GLY A 156 0.16 -5.46 -2.54
N VAL A 157 1.26 -6.22 -2.48
CA VAL A 157 1.40 -7.48 -3.24
C VAL A 157 0.31 -8.47 -2.85
N ILE A 158 0.04 -8.67 -1.56
CA ILE A 158 -1.02 -9.57 -1.09
C ILE A 158 -2.38 -9.13 -1.64
N ALA A 159 -2.74 -7.85 -1.51
CA ALA A 159 -4.00 -7.32 -2.04
C ALA A 159 -4.11 -7.53 -3.55
N GLY A 160 -3.03 -7.27 -4.30
CA GLY A 160 -3.00 -7.47 -5.75
C GLY A 160 -3.16 -8.93 -6.16
N LEU A 161 -2.48 -9.85 -5.47
CA LEU A 161 -2.57 -11.29 -5.74
C LEU A 161 -3.95 -11.85 -5.44
N VAL A 162 -4.56 -11.49 -4.31
CA VAL A 162 -5.92 -11.90 -3.97
C VAL A 162 -6.91 -11.31 -4.97
N THR A 163 -6.77 -10.02 -5.29
CA THR A 163 -7.64 -9.37 -6.28
C THR A 163 -7.56 -10.04 -7.64
N VAL A 164 -6.37 -10.36 -8.14
CA VAL A 164 -6.25 -11.01 -9.46
C VAL A 164 -6.76 -12.45 -9.44
N ALA A 165 -6.66 -13.15 -8.33
CA ALA A 165 -7.27 -14.48 -8.18
C ALA A 165 -8.79 -14.38 -8.30
N LEU A 166 -9.42 -13.43 -7.60
CA LEU A 166 -10.85 -13.13 -7.71
C LEU A 166 -11.21 -12.66 -9.12
N HIS A 167 -10.42 -11.73 -9.69
CA HIS A 167 -10.62 -11.24 -11.05
C HIS A 167 -10.64 -12.39 -12.05
N ASN A 168 -9.62 -13.22 -12.06
CA ASN A 168 -9.48 -14.34 -13.00
C ASN A 168 -10.57 -15.40 -12.82
N ARG A 169 -11.24 -15.46 -11.67
CA ARG A 169 -12.36 -16.36 -11.40
C ARG A 169 -13.70 -15.79 -11.83
N PHE A 170 -13.91 -14.47 -11.67
CA PHE A 170 -15.24 -13.85 -11.72
C PHE A 170 -15.46 -12.87 -12.89
N TYR A 171 -14.45 -12.49 -13.67
CA TYR A 171 -14.58 -11.48 -14.73
C TYR A 171 -15.53 -11.88 -15.87
N THR A 172 -15.83 -13.17 -16.03
CA THR A 172 -16.80 -13.70 -17.01
C THR A 172 -18.09 -14.17 -16.38
N GLN A 173 -18.24 -14.04 -15.04
CA GLN A 173 -19.39 -14.58 -14.30
C GLN A 173 -20.68 -13.86 -14.72
N GLN A 174 -21.63 -14.60 -15.26
CA GLN A 174 -22.97 -14.10 -15.51
C GLN A 174 -23.82 -14.23 -14.25
N LEU A 175 -24.65 -13.25 -14.01
CA LEU A 175 -25.58 -13.21 -12.88
C LEU A 175 -27.03 -13.36 -13.38
N PRO A 176 -27.96 -13.80 -12.49
CA PRO A 176 -29.37 -13.89 -12.82
C PRO A 176 -29.93 -12.58 -13.38
N THR A 177 -31.00 -12.67 -14.18
CA THR A 177 -31.58 -11.54 -14.93
C THR A 177 -31.86 -10.31 -14.08
N ALA A 178 -32.34 -10.50 -12.84
CA ALA A 178 -32.66 -9.43 -11.90
C ALA A 178 -31.45 -8.56 -11.51
N ILE A 179 -30.24 -9.13 -11.52
CA ILE A 179 -28.99 -8.47 -11.14
C ILE A 179 -27.92 -8.55 -12.23
N SER A 180 -28.31 -8.89 -13.46
CA SER A 180 -27.41 -9.10 -14.59
C SER A 180 -26.53 -7.89 -14.91
N PHE A 181 -26.98 -6.67 -14.59
CA PHE A 181 -26.21 -5.44 -14.72
C PHE A 181 -24.85 -5.50 -14.00
N PHE A 182 -24.78 -6.20 -12.88
CA PHE A 182 -23.55 -6.35 -12.08
C PHE A 182 -22.67 -7.52 -12.53
N GLY A 183 -23.09 -8.27 -13.56
CA GLY A 183 -22.35 -9.44 -14.07
C GLY A 183 -21.07 -9.09 -14.83
N GLY A 184 -20.29 -10.11 -15.12
CA GLY A 184 -19.03 -10.01 -15.85
C GLY A 184 -17.98 -9.18 -15.12
N ARG A 185 -17.29 -8.31 -15.87
CA ARG A 185 -16.22 -7.45 -15.32
C ARG A 185 -16.66 -6.55 -14.17
N ARG A 186 -17.95 -6.14 -14.12
CA ARG A 186 -18.51 -5.30 -13.05
C ARG A 186 -18.63 -6.04 -11.73
N PHE A 187 -18.72 -7.36 -11.76
CA PHE A 187 -18.81 -8.20 -10.57
C PHE A 187 -17.49 -8.27 -9.79
N VAL A 188 -16.36 -8.11 -10.47
CA VAL A 188 -15.03 -8.21 -9.86
C VAL A 188 -14.81 -7.22 -8.71
N PRO A 189 -15.00 -5.89 -8.88
CA PRO A 189 -14.88 -4.95 -7.78
C PRO A 189 -15.80 -5.28 -6.59
N ILE A 190 -17.02 -5.75 -6.86
CA ILE A 190 -18.00 -6.09 -5.81
C ILE A 190 -17.49 -7.25 -4.96
N VAL A 191 -17.06 -8.34 -5.59
CA VAL A 191 -16.49 -9.50 -4.86
C VAL A 191 -15.22 -9.11 -4.12
N THR A 192 -14.41 -8.24 -4.71
CA THR A 192 -13.17 -7.76 -4.10
C THR A 192 -13.45 -6.97 -2.82
N VAL A 193 -14.43 -6.05 -2.83
CA VAL A 193 -14.83 -5.28 -1.63
C VAL A 193 -15.34 -6.16 -0.49
N ILE A 194 -15.95 -7.30 -0.81
CA ILE A 194 -16.45 -8.24 0.19
C ILE A 194 -15.31 -9.13 0.73
N ALA A 195 -14.46 -9.64 -0.15
CA ALA A 195 -13.44 -10.63 0.20
C ALA A 195 -12.21 -10.00 0.89
N LEU A 196 -11.75 -8.84 0.42
CA LEU A 196 -10.50 -8.25 0.90
C LEU A 196 -10.55 -7.77 2.36
N PRO A 197 -11.67 -7.24 2.91
CA PRO A 197 -11.74 -6.97 4.35
C PRO A 197 -11.56 -8.22 5.21
N LEU A 198 -12.09 -9.35 4.79
CA LEU A 198 -11.91 -10.62 5.51
C LEU A 198 -10.44 -11.06 5.52
N ILE A 199 -9.76 -10.90 4.39
CA ILE A 199 -8.30 -11.11 4.31
C ILE A 199 -7.58 -10.12 5.21
N GLY A 200 -8.04 -8.86 5.28
CA GLY A 200 -7.51 -7.84 6.20
C GLY A 200 -7.62 -8.27 7.67
N VAL A 201 -8.77 -8.76 8.09
CA VAL A 201 -8.97 -9.30 9.45
C VAL A 201 -8.00 -10.44 9.74
N LEU A 202 -7.86 -11.41 8.83
CA LEU A 202 -6.92 -12.53 8.98
C LEU A 202 -5.47 -12.03 9.09
N LEU A 203 -5.08 -11.08 8.23
CA LEU A 203 -3.76 -10.48 8.30
C LEU A 203 -3.52 -9.76 9.62
N ALA A 204 -4.50 -9.04 10.14
CA ALA A 204 -4.38 -8.33 11.42
C ALA A 204 -4.21 -9.27 12.62
N LEU A 205 -4.70 -10.51 12.51
CA LEU A 205 -4.51 -11.53 13.54
C LEU A 205 -3.12 -12.21 13.46
N ILE A 206 -2.59 -12.37 12.26
CA ILE A 206 -1.33 -13.10 12.02
C ILE A 206 -0.13 -12.14 12.05
N TRP A 207 -0.32 -10.87 11.68
CA TRP A 207 0.76 -9.90 11.49
C TRP A 207 1.66 -9.69 12.71
N PRO A 208 1.15 -9.58 13.95
CA PRO A 208 2.00 -9.44 15.13
C PRO A 208 3.01 -10.58 15.26
N THR A 209 2.59 -11.82 15.01
CA THR A 209 3.47 -13.01 15.07
C THR A 209 4.57 -12.99 13.99
N ILE A 210 4.28 -12.37 12.83
CA ILE A 210 5.27 -12.22 11.75
C ILE A 210 6.24 -11.08 12.07
N GLY A 211 5.75 -9.97 12.63
CA GLY A 211 6.56 -8.80 12.98
C GLY A 211 7.55 -9.07 14.12
N GLU A 212 7.20 -9.92 15.07
CA GLU A 212 8.08 -10.37 16.17
C GLU A 212 9.20 -11.32 15.69
N GLY A 213 9.08 -11.88 14.49
CA GLY A 213 10.01 -12.86 13.91
C GLY A 213 10.97 -12.31 12.83
N ILE A 214 10.91 -11.01 12.51
CA ILE A 214 11.79 -10.32 11.57
C ILE A 214 12.55 -9.21 12.28
#